data_c7dd6fc96641a94a38e42c909bf60872
#
_entry.id   c7dd6fc96641a94a38e42c909bf60872
#
_cell.length_a   1.000
_cell.length_b   1.000
_cell.length_c   1.000
_cell.angle_alpha   90.00
_cell.angle_beta   90.00
_cell.angle_gamma   90.00
#
_symmetry.space_group_name_H-M   'P 1'
#
loop_
_entity.id
_entity.type
_entity.pdbx_description
1 polymer ?
#
loop_
_entity_poly.entity_id
_entity_poly.type
_entity_poly.pdbx_seq_one_letter_code
_entity_poly.pdbx_strand_id
1 'polypeptide(L)'
;MASHIGATTKAVIPLAGLGTRLFPASRAVKKELMPVVGPDGMARAMIHWHLIELVAAGIEEICLVVQPGDEEVIRAYFAKPDADWLRRLEKSPGLADEARRLPEFNERLWFAVQGEADGYGHAVYQSRAFAGGDRVLLCLGDHLFRGAPVSPCRELAELAGRSGGRCVSAVNRIGPDQLKGYGTIAGTRRAEEPRLIDVTRIIEKPDEATARRDLRVDGLGDDEFLGWFGLHLLAPSIYEVLEQMIRDNVRDDGEIQLTRAQEMLRRREGYLALEMTRGERFDFGTPADYLESLARFAQPPR
;
A
#
# COMPACT_ATOMS: atom_id res chain seq x y z
N MET A 1 21.27 15.48 7.92
CA MET A 1 19.88 15.02 7.82
C MET A 1 19.09 16.18 7.22
N ALA A 2 18.64 16.07 5.97
CA ALA A 2 17.74 17.07 5.38
C ALA A 2 16.38 16.89 6.07
N SER A 3 15.90 17.92 6.75
CA SER A 3 14.57 17.94 7.35
C SER A 3 13.52 17.78 6.24
N HIS A 4 12.77 16.69 6.25
CA HIS A 4 11.64 16.44 5.34
C HIS A 4 10.44 17.33 5.75
N ILE A 5 10.61 18.65 5.67
CA ILE A 5 9.54 19.60 5.97
C ILE A 5 8.39 19.36 4.99
N GLY A 6 7.30 18.79 5.48
CA GLY A 6 6.07 18.55 4.74
C GLY A 6 5.83 17.14 4.20
N ALA A 7 6.73 16.17 4.43
CA ALA A 7 6.45 14.75 4.16
C ALA A 7 5.56 14.14 5.25
N THR A 8 4.77 13.10 4.91
CA THR A 8 4.10 12.30 5.97
C THR A 8 5.07 11.33 6.60
N THR A 9 4.95 11.14 7.92
CA THR A 9 5.73 10.18 8.71
C THR A 9 4.91 8.98 9.19
N LYS A 10 3.62 8.94 8.83
CA LYS A 10 2.70 7.86 9.19
C LYS A 10 2.31 7.02 8.01
N ALA A 11 2.25 5.69 8.20
CA ALA A 11 1.73 4.77 7.19
C ALA A 11 0.65 3.84 7.78
N VAL A 12 -0.21 3.35 6.89
CA VAL A 12 -1.26 2.37 7.21
C VAL A 12 -1.15 1.21 6.23
N ILE A 13 -1.17 -0.02 6.75
CA ILE A 13 -1.18 -1.24 5.96
C ILE A 13 -2.37 -2.10 6.39
N PRO A 14 -3.45 -2.17 5.61
CA PRO A 14 -4.56 -3.09 5.87
C PRO A 14 -4.17 -4.54 5.59
N LEU A 15 -4.25 -5.39 6.62
CA LEU A 15 -3.86 -6.80 6.61
C LEU A 15 -5.02 -7.72 7.06
N ALA A 16 -6.22 -7.16 7.27
CA ALA A 16 -7.37 -7.91 7.79
C ALA A 16 -8.05 -8.83 6.77
N GLY A 17 -7.55 -8.89 5.52
CA GLY A 17 -8.09 -9.76 4.49
C GLY A 17 -7.86 -11.25 4.77
N LEU A 18 -8.83 -12.11 4.42
CA LEU A 18 -8.79 -13.55 4.66
C LEU A 18 -7.76 -14.32 3.82
N GLY A 19 -7.20 -13.70 2.77
CA GLY A 19 -6.22 -14.35 1.90
C GLY A 19 -6.79 -15.55 1.10
N THR A 20 -8.08 -15.53 0.79
CA THR A 20 -8.80 -16.65 0.14
C THR A 20 -8.20 -17.07 -1.19
N ARG A 21 -7.60 -16.14 -1.94
CA ARG A 21 -6.92 -16.43 -3.22
C ARG A 21 -5.67 -17.30 -3.07
N LEU A 22 -5.05 -17.33 -1.88
CA LEU A 22 -3.89 -18.17 -1.54
C LEU A 22 -4.27 -19.41 -0.70
N PHE A 23 -5.58 -19.74 -0.63
CA PHE A 23 -6.03 -20.97 0.02
C PHE A 23 -5.49 -22.21 -0.74
N PRO A 24 -5.05 -23.30 -0.06
CA PRO A 24 -5.17 -23.55 1.39
C PRO A 24 -4.01 -23.03 2.24
N ALA A 25 -2.92 -22.51 1.64
CA ALA A 25 -1.74 -22.08 2.39
C ALA A 25 -2.05 -20.97 3.42
N SER A 26 -2.97 -20.06 3.08
CA SER A 26 -3.40 -18.96 3.97
C SER A 26 -4.13 -19.42 5.25
N ARG A 27 -4.50 -20.71 5.37
CA ARG A 27 -4.99 -21.28 6.64
C ARG A 27 -3.87 -21.59 7.63
N ALA A 28 -2.69 -21.91 7.13
CA ALA A 28 -1.55 -22.29 7.95
C ALA A 28 -0.67 -21.09 8.30
N VAL A 29 -0.52 -20.17 7.34
CA VAL A 29 0.32 -18.96 7.48
C VAL A 29 -0.42 -17.78 6.91
N LYS A 30 -0.53 -16.72 7.68
CA LYS A 30 -1.04 -15.43 7.18
C LYS A 30 -0.23 -15.01 5.94
N LYS A 31 -0.90 -14.49 4.90
CA LYS A 31 -0.21 -14.13 3.65
C LYS A 31 0.91 -13.11 3.88
N GLU A 32 0.71 -12.21 4.84
CA GLU A 32 1.68 -11.18 5.22
C GLU A 32 2.93 -11.75 5.91
N LEU A 33 2.84 -12.98 6.44
CA LEU A 33 3.95 -13.71 7.06
C LEU A 33 4.57 -14.75 6.12
N MET A 34 4.07 -14.90 4.90
CA MET A 34 4.69 -15.77 3.91
C MET A 34 6.09 -15.25 3.55
N PRO A 35 7.07 -16.17 3.36
CA PRO A 35 8.45 -15.79 3.13
C PRO A 35 8.67 -15.19 1.73
N VAL A 36 9.40 -14.09 1.67
CA VAL A 36 9.88 -13.47 0.44
C VAL A 36 11.40 -13.34 0.54
N VAL A 37 12.11 -13.89 -0.45
CA VAL A 37 13.57 -13.81 -0.52
C VAL A 37 13.95 -12.51 -1.23
N GLY A 38 14.77 -11.70 -0.57
CA GLY A 38 15.25 -10.44 -1.13
C GLY A 38 16.54 -10.58 -1.95
N PRO A 39 17.00 -9.48 -2.57
CA PRO A 39 18.23 -9.47 -3.37
C PRO A 39 19.51 -9.71 -2.53
N ASP A 40 19.43 -9.58 -1.22
CA ASP A 40 20.48 -9.94 -0.27
C ASP A 40 20.51 -11.45 0.09
N GLY A 41 19.62 -12.24 -0.50
CA GLY A 41 19.49 -13.68 -0.26
C GLY A 41 18.78 -14.04 1.05
N MET A 42 18.32 -13.06 1.84
CA MET A 42 17.58 -13.32 3.08
C MET A 42 16.10 -13.56 2.82
N ALA A 43 15.55 -14.58 3.48
CA ALA A 43 14.12 -14.82 3.53
C ALA A 43 13.50 -14.08 4.71
N ARG A 44 12.62 -13.11 4.43
CA ARG A 44 11.87 -12.37 5.44
C ARG A 44 10.37 -12.54 5.20
N ALA A 45 9.57 -12.37 6.24
CA ALA A 45 8.12 -12.25 6.06
C ALA A 45 7.81 -11.06 5.14
N MET A 46 6.76 -11.15 4.31
CA MET A 46 6.38 -10.08 3.40
C MET A 46 6.18 -8.75 4.14
N ILE A 47 5.52 -8.77 5.30
CA ILE A 47 5.35 -7.56 6.14
C ILE A 47 6.70 -6.93 6.53
N HIS A 48 7.74 -7.71 6.75
CA HIS A 48 9.05 -7.17 7.12
C HIS A 48 9.66 -6.34 5.97
N TRP A 49 9.48 -6.78 4.73
CA TRP A 49 9.88 -6.00 3.55
C TRP A 49 9.11 -4.69 3.44
N HIS A 50 7.81 -4.69 3.75
CA HIS A 50 7.03 -3.45 3.85
C HIS A 50 7.65 -2.48 4.87
N LEU A 51 7.98 -2.97 6.06
CA LEU A 51 8.55 -2.12 7.11
C LEU A 51 9.92 -1.57 6.72
N ILE A 52 10.79 -2.38 6.12
CA ILE A 52 12.08 -1.93 5.59
C ILE A 52 11.89 -0.77 4.60
N GLU A 53 11.00 -0.94 3.63
CA GLU A 53 10.70 0.07 2.62
C GLU A 53 10.14 1.36 3.22
N LEU A 54 9.16 1.24 4.11
CA LEU A 54 8.53 2.40 4.74
C LEU A 54 9.50 3.17 5.63
N VAL A 55 10.32 2.48 6.41
CA VAL A 55 11.36 3.12 7.23
C VAL A 55 12.38 3.84 6.34
N ALA A 56 12.79 3.21 5.23
CA ALA A 56 13.68 3.85 4.24
C ALA A 56 13.02 5.07 3.56
N ALA A 57 11.70 5.05 3.41
CA ALA A 57 10.92 6.18 2.89
C ALA A 57 10.77 7.35 3.90
N GLY A 58 11.17 7.16 5.16
CA GLY A 58 11.08 8.18 6.21
C GLY A 58 9.83 8.07 7.09
N ILE A 59 9.12 6.94 7.03
CA ILE A 59 7.98 6.67 7.90
C ILE A 59 8.47 6.27 9.29
N GLU A 60 7.87 6.86 10.32
CA GLU A 60 8.24 6.68 11.72
C GLU A 60 7.23 5.80 12.46
N GLU A 61 5.94 5.93 12.15
CA GLU A 61 4.85 5.19 12.77
C GLU A 61 4.04 4.43 11.72
N ILE A 62 3.74 3.16 11.98
CA ILE A 62 3.06 2.28 11.02
C ILE A 62 1.89 1.59 11.70
N CYS A 63 0.67 1.84 11.23
CA CYS A 63 -0.53 1.16 11.69
C CYS A 63 -0.83 -0.05 10.81
N LEU A 64 -0.86 -1.22 11.41
CA LEU A 64 -1.34 -2.44 10.80
C LEU A 64 -2.82 -2.64 11.16
N VAL A 65 -3.69 -2.68 10.15
CA VAL A 65 -5.09 -3.01 10.37
C VAL A 65 -5.25 -4.52 10.21
N VAL A 66 -5.56 -5.21 11.30
CA VAL A 66 -5.48 -6.66 11.42
C VAL A 66 -6.82 -7.29 11.81
N GLN A 67 -6.93 -8.62 11.67
CA GLN A 67 -8.02 -9.39 12.27
C GLN A 67 -7.77 -9.57 13.78
N PRO A 68 -8.82 -9.86 14.58
CA PRO A 68 -8.63 -10.25 15.97
C PRO A 68 -7.62 -11.40 16.13
N GLY A 69 -6.64 -11.24 17.00
CA GLY A 69 -5.59 -12.22 17.28
C GLY A 69 -4.33 -12.15 16.40
N ASP A 70 -4.34 -11.42 15.29
CA ASP A 70 -3.18 -11.31 14.39
C ASP A 70 -2.04 -10.47 14.99
N GLU A 71 -2.38 -9.51 15.86
CA GLU A 71 -1.40 -8.65 16.51
C GLU A 71 -0.32 -9.47 17.24
N GLU A 72 -0.73 -10.47 18.00
CA GLU A 72 0.19 -11.30 18.78
C GLU A 72 1.20 -12.02 17.89
N VAL A 73 0.74 -12.57 16.77
CA VAL A 73 1.60 -13.31 15.83
C VAL A 73 2.61 -12.37 15.15
N ILE A 74 2.17 -11.17 14.75
CA ILE A 74 3.05 -10.19 14.12
C ILE A 74 4.07 -9.66 15.13
N ARG A 75 3.64 -9.33 16.36
CA ARG A 75 4.56 -8.89 17.42
C ARG A 75 5.57 -9.96 17.79
N ALA A 76 5.15 -11.24 17.81
CA ALA A 76 6.05 -12.35 18.06
C ALA A 76 7.14 -12.50 16.98
N TYR A 77 6.80 -12.24 15.71
CA TYR A 77 7.77 -12.24 14.61
C TYR A 77 8.85 -11.15 14.82
N PHE A 78 8.47 -9.97 15.26
CA PHE A 78 9.38 -8.84 15.51
C PHE A 78 9.93 -8.78 16.94
N ALA A 79 9.62 -9.76 17.77
CA ALA A 79 10.18 -9.82 19.12
C ALA A 79 11.68 -10.11 19.10
N LYS A 80 12.37 -9.73 20.16
CA LYS A 80 13.78 -10.07 20.35
C LYS A 80 13.92 -11.60 20.42
N PRO A 81 14.73 -12.23 19.55
CA PRO A 81 15.00 -13.66 19.65
C PRO A 81 15.63 -14.02 20.99
N ASP A 82 15.32 -15.21 21.48
CA ASP A 82 15.92 -15.73 22.70
C ASP A 82 17.44 -15.98 22.56
N ALA A 83 18.11 -16.20 23.68
CA ALA A 83 19.56 -16.37 23.71
C ALA A 83 20.04 -17.61 22.92
N ASP A 84 19.21 -18.64 22.82
CA ASP A 84 19.57 -19.86 22.08
C ASP A 84 19.54 -19.62 20.57
N TRP A 85 18.51 -18.91 20.08
CA TRP A 85 18.46 -18.47 18.69
C TRP A 85 19.64 -17.58 18.34
N LEU A 86 19.92 -16.54 19.15
CA LEU A 86 21.03 -15.63 18.90
C LEU A 86 22.37 -16.37 18.82
N ARG A 87 22.66 -17.29 19.74
CA ARG A 87 23.88 -18.11 19.71
C ARG A 87 24.00 -18.98 18.43
N ARG A 88 22.87 -19.52 17.94
CA ARG A 88 22.86 -20.31 16.70
C ARG A 88 23.14 -19.42 15.48
N LEU A 89 22.66 -18.21 15.47
CA LEU A 89 22.82 -17.24 14.39
C LEU A 89 24.22 -16.59 14.37
N GLU A 90 24.98 -16.61 15.46
CA GLU A 90 26.35 -16.06 15.53
C GLU A 90 27.30 -16.62 14.47
N LYS A 91 27.06 -17.84 13.99
CA LYS A 91 27.81 -18.47 12.89
C LYS A 91 27.52 -17.82 11.52
N SER A 92 26.52 -16.98 11.44
CA SER A 92 26.08 -16.25 10.24
C SER A 92 25.88 -14.79 10.62
N PRO A 93 26.93 -13.95 10.60
CA PRO A 93 26.85 -12.57 11.11
C PRO A 93 25.70 -11.75 10.56
N GLY A 94 25.39 -11.86 9.26
CA GLY A 94 24.25 -11.15 8.66
C GLY A 94 22.90 -11.53 9.26
N LEU A 95 22.69 -12.80 9.61
CA LEU A 95 21.45 -13.25 10.26
C LEU A 95 21.39 -12.79 11.72
N ALA A 96 22.53 -12.77 12.42
CA ALA A 96 22.58 -12.27 13.80
C ALA A 96 22.28 -10.78 13.88
N ASP A 97 22.77 -9.99 12.93
CA ASP A 97 22.50 -8.55 12.84
C ASP A 97 21.04 -8.28 12.51
N GLU A 98 20.47 -9.04 11.57
CA GLU A 98 19.03 -8.99 11.27
C GLU A 98 18.18 -9.26 12.51
N ALA A 99 18.50 -10.35 13.22
CA ALA A 99 17.79 -10.75 14.44
C ALA A 99 17.81 -9.66 15.53
N ARG A 100 18.93 -8.92 15.67
CA ARG A 100 19.04 -7.84 16.65
C ARG A 100 18.21 -6.61 16.27
N ARG A 101 17.90 -6.42 14.98
CA ARG A 101 17.14 -5.28 14.48
C ARG A 101 15.63 -5.48 14.51
N LEU A 102 15.14 -6.73 14.63
CA LEU A 102 13.70 -7.02 14.66
C LEU A 102 12.92 -6.16 15.66
N PRO A 103 13.37 -5.95 16.92
CA PRO A 103 12.64 -5.14 17.89
C PRO A 103 12.44 -3.67 17.47
N GLU A 104 13.38 -3.09 16.69
CA GLU A 104 13.29 -1.71 16.21
C GLU A 104 12.04 -1.49 15.32
N PHE A 105 11.62 -2.52 14.58
CA PHE A 105 10.39 -2.47 13.81
C PHE A 105 9.16 -2.55 14.72
N ASN A 106 9.19 -3.41 15.74
CA ASN A 106 8.06 -3.57 16.66
C ASN A 106 7.72 -2.28 17.41
N GLU A 107 8.71 -1.46 17.73
CA GLU A 107 8.54 -0.16 18.40
C GLU A 107 7.77 0.86 17.54
N ARG A 108 7.75 0.68 16.22
CA ARG A 108 7.05 1.55 15.25
C ARG A 108 5.62 1.12 14.99
N LEU A 109 5.21 -0.08 15.48
CA LEU A 109 3.93 -0.68 15.12
C LEU A 109 2.80 -0.23 16.03
N TRP A 110 1.75 0.24 15.39
CA TRP A 110 0.41 0.41 15.93
C TRP A 110 -0.52 -0.65 15.34
N PHE A 111 -1.55 -1.01 16.07
CA PHE A 111 -2.53 -1.98 15.60
C PHE A 111 -3.94 -1.40 15.72
N ALA A 112 -4.71 -1.58 14.66
CA ALA A 112 -6.14 -1.36 14.63
C ALA A 112 -6.81 -2.67 14.23
N VAL A 113 -7.94 -2.99 14.85
CA VAL A 113 -8.62 -4.27 14.59
C VAL A 113 -9.84 -4.05 13.71
N GLN A 114 -9.91 -4.77 12.60
CA GLN A 114 -11.12 -4.92 11.82
C GLN A 114 -11.84 -6.20 12.29
N GLY A 115 -12.85 -6.05 13.15
CA GLY A 115 -13.59 -7.19 13.72
C GLY A 115 -14.50 -7.90 12.70
N GLU A 116 -14.99 -7.18 11.70
CA GLU A 116 -15.84 -7.69 10.64
C GLU A 116 -15.23 -7.36 9.27
N ALA A 117 -15.20 -8.34 8.37
CA ALA A 117 -14.69 -8.17 7.01
C ALA A 117 -15.73 -7.43 6.15
N ASP A 118 -15.78 -6.11 6.29
CA ASP A 118 -16.77 -5.23 5.66
C ASP A 118 -16.18 -4.37 4.50
N GLY A 119 -15.14 -4.87 3.88
CA GLY A 119 -14.51 -4.24 2.72
C GLY A 119 -13.23 -3.45 3.05
N TYR A 120 -12.51 -3.07 1.98
CA TYR A 120 -11.22 -2.41 2.08
C TYR A 120 -11.32 -0.99 2.65
N GLY A 121 -12.35 -0.23 2.28
CA GLY A 121 -12.60 1.10 2.87
C GLY A 121 -12.92 1.01 4.36
N HIS A 122 -13.65 -0.02 4.80
CA HIS A 122 -13.90 -0.26 6.21
C HIS A 122 -12.60 -0.58 6.98
N ALA A 123 -11.69 -1.38 6.39
CA ALA A 123 -10.38 -1.63 6.97
C ALA A 123 -9.59 -0.33 7.15
N VAL A 124 -9.53 0.51 6.12
CA VAL A 124 -8.86 1.82 6.20
C VAL A 124 -9.46 2.69 7.29
N TYR A 125 -10.78 2.70 7.43
CA TYR A 125 -11.46 3.50 8.47
C TYR A 125 -11.02 3.13 9.89
N GLN A 126 -10.68 1.86 10.16
CA GLN A 126 -10.20 1.44 11.49
C GLN A 126 -8.91 2.16 11.92
N SER A 127 -8.12 2.66 10.99
CA SER A 127 -6.91 3.43 11.30
C SER A 127 -7.15 4.91 11.64
N ARG A 128 -8.41 5.39 11.67
CA ARG A 128 -8.75 6.80 11.92
C ARG A 128 -8.14 7.36 13.20
N ALA A 129 -8.21 6.60 14.30
CA ALA A 129 -7.66 7.02 15.59
C ALA A 129 -6.14 7.20 15.54
N PHE A 130 -5.44 6.30 14.85
CA PHE A 130 -4.00 6.40 14.60
C PHE A 130 -3.66 7.61 13.73
N ALA A 131 -4.41 7.85 12.66
CA ALA A 131 -4.19 9.00 11.79
C ALA A 131 -4.28 10.33 12.57
N GLY A 132 -5.25 10.47 13.50
CA GLY A 132 -5.32 11.59 14.43
C GLY A 132 -5.43 12.97 13.78
N GLY A 133 -5.83 13.04 12.52
CA GLY A 133 -5.86 14.28 11.72
C GLY A 133 -4.62 14.50 10.85
N ASP A 134 -3.63 13.62 10.91
CA ASP A 134 -2.47 13.64 10.03
C ASP A 134 -2.77 12.95 8.69
N ARG A 135 -1.93 13.22 7.71
CA ARG A 135 -1.90 12.45 6.47
C ARG A 135 -1.22 11.12 6.68
N VAL A 136 -1.68 10.09 5.98
CA VAL A 136 -1.07 8.76 6.06
C VAL A 136 -0.73 8.24 4.67
N LEU A 137 0.38 7.54 4.56
CA LEU A 137 0.71 6.72 3.40
C LEU A 137 0.01 5.37 3.56
N LEU A 138 -0.96 5.08 2.70
CA LEU A 138 -1.66 3.81 2.66
C LEU A 138 -0.98 2.88 1.67
N CYS A 139 -0.58 1.69 2.12
CA CYS A 139 0.02 0.64 1.30
C CYS A 139 -0.84 -0.61 1.32
N LEU A 140 -1.14 -1.19 0.17
CA LEU A 140 -1.85 -2.46 0.09
C LEU A 140 -0.95 -3.58 0.65
N GLY A 141 -1.49 -4.42 1.54
CA GLY A 141 -0.72 -5.40 2.31
C GLY A 141 -0.07 -6.53 1.51
N ASP A 142 -0.55 -6.79 0.28
CA ASP A 142 0.01 -7.79 -0.64
C ASP A 142 0.84 -7.19 -1.80
N HIS A 143 1.18 -5.89 -1.73
CA HIS A 143 2.06 -5.24 -2.68
C HIS A 143 3.35 -4.76 -2.04
N LEU A 144 4.49 -5.19 -2.53
CA LEU A 144 5.78 -4.61 -2.17
C LEU A 144 6.22 -3.59 -3.23
N PHE A 145 6.94 -2.58 -2.77
CA PHE A 145 7.48 -1.53 -3.62
C PHE A 145 8.99 -1.45 -3.46
N ARG A 146 9.69 -1.18 -4.54
CA ARG A 146 11.14 -1.01 -4.55
C ARG A 146 11.54 0.00 -5.61
N GLY A 147 12.54 0.83 -5.36
CA GLY A 147 13.06 1.76 -6.34
C GLY A 147 14.37 2.41 -5.91
N ALA A 148 15.15 2.82 -6.91
CA ALA A 148 16.39 3.56 -6.72
C ALA A 148 16.47 4.69 -7.77
N PRO A 149 16.98 5.89 -7.41
CA PRO A 149 17.47 6.30 -6.09
C PRO A 149 16.35 6.62 -5.08
N VAL A 150 15.10 6.72 -5.53
CA VAL A 150 13.93 7.04 -4.68
C VAL A 150 12.85 5.99 -4.92
N SER A 151 12.31 5.46 -3.85
CA SER A 151 11.24 4.47 -3.91
C SER A 151 9.87 5.12 -4.15
N PRO A 152 8.88 4.36 -4.69
CA PRO A 152 7.51 4.84 -4.83
C PRO A 152 6.89 5.35 -3.52
N CYS A 153 7.14 4.67 -2.40
CA CYS A 153 6.64 5.08 -1.09
C CYS A 153 7.18 6.45 -0.67
N ARG A 154 8.48 6.65 -0.83
CA ARG A 154 9.13 7.93 -0.51
C ARG A 154 8.66 9.04 -1.42
N GLU A 155 8.60 8.81 -2.74
CA GLU A 155 8.14 9.80 -3.71
C GLU A 155 6.73 10.31 -3.39
N LEU A 156 5.83 9.37 -3.03
CA LEU A 156 4.46 9.74 -2.66
C LEU A 156 4.37 10.43 -1.30
N ALA A 157 5.14 9.98 -0.30
CA ALA A 157 5.18 10.60 1.02
C ALA A 157 5.63 12.07 0.97
N GLU A 158 6.61 12.38 0.12
CA GLU A 158 7.14 13.73 -0.08
C GLU A 158 6.14 14.69 -0.74
N LEU A 159 5.09 14.17 -1.41
CA LEU A 159 4.01 15.00 -1.97
C LEU A 159 3.08 15.58 -0.90
N ALA A 160 3.14 15.12 0.34
CA ALA A 160 2.26 15.62 1.42
C ALA A 160 2.32 17.15 1.54
N GLY A 161 3.50 17.74 1.45
CA GLY A 161 3.70 19.20 1.49
C GLY A 161 3.26 19.97 0.22
N ARG A 162 3.08 19.27 -0.92
CA ARG A 162 2.82 19.89 -2.24
C ARG A 162 1.46 19.54 -2.84
N SER A 163 0.71 18.64 -2.23
CA SER A 163 -0.61 18.19 -2.73
C SER A 163 -1.75 19.19 -2.51
N GLY A 164 -1.48 20.32 -1.84
CA GLY A 164 -2.51 21.33 -1.53
C GLY A 164 -3.64 20.80 -0.65
N GLY A 165 -3.36 19.86 0.26
CA GLY A 165 -4.36 19.26 1.14
C GLY A 165 -5.03 18.01 0.59
N ARG A 166 -4.96 17.73 -0.72
CA ARG A 166 -5.68 16.65 -1.40
C ARG A 166 -5.02 15.29 -1.21
N CYS A 167 -5.81 14.23 -1.34
CA CYS A 167 -5.30 12.88 -1.49
C CYS A 167 -4.58 12.72 -2.83
N VAL A 168 -3.58 11.83 -2.86
CA VAL A 168 -2.83 11.46 -4.06
C VAL A 168 -2.73 9.95 -4.17
N SER A 169 -3.05 9.37 -5.31
CA SER A 169 -2.82 7.95 -5.59
C SER A 169 -1.68 7.76 -6.58
N ALA A 170 -0.82 6.80 -6.32
CA ALA A 170 0.14 6.35 -7.31
C ALA A 170 -0.56 5.57 -8.43
N VAL A 171 -0.22 5.84 -9.68
CA VAL A 171 -0.78 5.18 -10.87
C VAL A 171 0.33 4.72 -11.80
N ASN A 172 0.08 3.59 -12.48
CA ASN A 172 0.92 3.10 -13.55
C ASN A 172 0.15 2.98 -14.85
N ARG A 173 0.87 2.96 -15.97
CA ARG A 173 0.28 2.59 -17.26
C ARG A 173 -0.11 1.13 -17.23
N ILE A 174 -1.32 0.85 -17.67
CA ILE A 174 -1.90 -0.49 -17.81
C ILE A 174 -2.53 -0.65 -19.19
N GLY A 175 -2.56 -1.89 -19.70
CA GLY A 175 -3.25 -2.25 -20.93
C GLY A 175 -4.72 -2.61 -20.70
N PRO A 176 -5.49 -2.83 -21.79
CA PRO A 176 -6.91 -3.20 -21.73
C PRO A 176 -7.16 -4.51 -20.96
N ASP A 177 -6.25 -5.47 -21.04
CA ASP A 177 -6.29 -6.76 -20.37
C ASP A 177 -6.20 -6.66 -18.84
N GLN A 178 -5.64 -5.57 -18.35
CA GLN A 178 -5.42 -5.32 -16.94
C GLN A 178 -6.55 -4.51 -16.26
N LEU A 179 -7.46 -3.90 -17.03
CA LEU A 179 -8.53 -3.03 -16.52
C LEU A 179 -9.37 -3.67 -15.41
N LYS A 180 -9.65 -4.98 -15.54
CA LYS A 180 -10.46 -5.73 -14.56
C LYS A 180 -9.75 -5.95 -13.22
N GLY A 181 -8.47 -5.61 -13.12
CA GLY A 181 -7.67 -5.73 -11.89
C GLY A 181 -7.56 -4.43 -11.09
N TYR A 182 -7.82 -3.27 -11.71
CA TYR A 182 -7.45 -1.98 -11.15
C TYR A 182 -8.56 -0.94 -11.22
N GLY A 183 -8.66 -0.11 -10.21
CA GLY A 183 -9.31 1.18 -10.32
C GLY A 183 -8.58 2.04 -11.35
N THR A 184 -9.32 2.63 -12.29
CA THR A 184 -8.76 3.37 -13.43
C THR A 184 -9.25 4.81 -13.40
N ILE A 185 -8.41 5.73 -13.85
CA ILE A 185 -8.68 7.16 -13.76
C ILE A 185 -8.76 7.86 -15.13
N ALA A 186 -9.50 8.98 -15.16
CA ALA A 186 -9.33 10.06 -16.11
C ALA A 186 -8.76 11.29 -15.40
N GLY A 187 -8.08 12.16 -16.16
CA GLY A 187 -7.56 13.38 -15.56
C GLY A 187 -6.78 14.23 -16.54
N THR A 188 -6.34 15.41 -16.06
CA THR A 188 -5.53 16.35 -16.82
C THR A 188 -4.16 16.49 -16.16
N ARG A 189 -3.12 16.38 -16.97
CA ARG A 189 -1.73 16.55 -16.52
C ARG A 189 -1.47 18.01 -16.16
N ARG A 190 -0.73 18.24 -15.07
CA ARG A 190 -0.28 19.58 -14.69
C ARG A 190 0.89 20.03 -15.57
N ALA A 191 0.85 21.27 -16.02
CA ALA A 191 1.88 21.80 -16.91
C ALA A 191 3.28 21.82 -16.27
N GLU A 192 3.36 22.19 -14.98
CA GLU A 192 4.61 22.30 -14.24
C GLU A 192 5.16 20.93 -13.79
N GLU A 193 4.29 19.93 -13.64
CA GLU A 193 4.66 18.58 -13.20
C GLU A 193 3.78 17.55 -13.95
N PRO A 194 4.12 17.16 -15.20
CA PRO A 194 3.25 16.33 -16.06
C PRO A 194 2.94 14.93 -15.51
N ARG A 195 3.71 14.44 -14.54
CA ARG A 195 3.42 13.19 -13.84
C ARG A 195 2.32 13.34 -12.79
N LEU A 196 2.06 14.57 -12.34
CA LEU A 196 0.97 14.87 -11.42
C LEU A 196 -0.29 15.22 -12.20
N ILE A 197 -1.39 14.53 -11.90
CA ILE A 197 -2.63 14.55 -12.66
C ILE A 197 -3.76 15.00 -11.74
N ASP A 198 -4.49 16.02 -12.16
CA ASP A 198 -5.77 16.39 -11.54
C ASP A 198 -6.84 15.39 -12.02
N VAL A 199 -7.31 14.53 -11.12
CA VAL A 199 -8.23 13.44 -11.43
C VAL A 199 -9.63 13.97 -11.66
N THR A 200 -10.23 13.63 -12.80
CA THR A 200 -11.59 14.05 -13.17
C THR A 200 -12.63 12.94 -13.00
N ARG A 201 -12.21 11.67 -13.02
CA ARG A 201 -13.08 10.50 -12.83
C ARG A 201 -12.29 9.32 -12.30
N ILE A 202 -12.98 8.49 -11.52
CA ILE A 202 -12.45 7.23 -10.97
C ILE A 202 -13.51 6.16 -11.18
N ILE A 203 -13.13 5.00 -11.75
CA ILE A 203 -13.99 3.83 -11.87
C ILE A 203 -13.22 2.59 -11.43
N GLU A 204 -13.79 1.83 -10.51
CA GLU A 204 -13.26 0.54 -10.08
C GLU A 204 -13.50 -0.51 -11.15
N LYS A 205 -12.43 -1.19 -11.58
CA LYS A 205 -12.44 -2.32 -12.52
C LYS A 205 -13.36 -2.13 -13.73
N PRO A 206 -13.17 -1.05 -14.52
CA PRO A 206 -14.02 -0.74 -15.65
C PRO A 206 -13.93 -1.83 -16.74
N ASP A 207 -15.00 -1.99 -17.51
CA ASP A 207 -14.90 -2.66 -18.80
C ASP A 207 -14.15 -1.78 -19.81
N GLU A 208 -13.63 -2.42 -20.86
CA GLU A 208 -12.81 -1.74 -21.87
C GLU A 208 -13.57 -0.62 -22.61
N ALA A 209 -14.84 -0.83 -22.94
CA ALA A 209 -15.65 0.17 -23.64
C ALA A 209 -15.83 1.43 -22.80
N THR A 210 -16.09 1.25 -21.49
CA THR A 210 -16.18 2.35 -20.52
C THR A 210 -14.84 3.05 -20.36
N ALA A 211 -13.74 2.30 -20.24
CA ALA A 211 -12.40 2.88 -20.09
C ALA A 211 -12.01 3.73 -21.32
N ARG A 212 -12.23 3.23 -22.53
CA ARG A 212 -11.95 3.98 -23.77
C ARG A 212 -12.77 5.26 -23.92
N ARG A 213 -14.01 5.23 -23.50
CA ARG A 213 -14.91 6.40 -23.58
C ARG A 213 -14.63 7.44 -22.50
N ASP A 214 -14.41 6.99 -21.26
CA ASP A 214 -14.52 7.84 -20.06
C ASP A 214 -13.24 8.03 -19.27
N LEU A 215 -12.20 7.20 -19.49
CA LEU A 215 -11.02 7.15 -18.63
C LEU A 215 -9.74 7.45 -19.44
N ARG A 216 -9.67 8.65 -20.01
CA ARG A 216 -8.52 9.09 -20.80
C ARG A 216 -7.69 10.13 -20.06
N VAL A 217 -6.39 10.08 -20.29
CA VAL A 217 -5.42 11.08 -19.84
C VAL A 217 -4.53 11.43 -21.02
N ASP A 218 -4.28 12.70 -21.26
CA ASP A 218 -3.46 13.18 -22.36
C ASP A 218 -2.04 12.60 -22.32
N GLY A 219 -1.50 12.29 -23.50
CA GLY A 219 -0.15 11.72 -23.66
C GLY A 219 -0.07 10.20 -23.44
N LEU A 220 -1.21 9.51 -23.31
CA LEU A 220 -1.29 8.05 -23.37
C LEU A 220 -1.59 7.56 -24.79
N GLY A 221 -1.10 6.38 -25.13
CA GLY A 221 -1.49 5.66 -26.35
C GLY A 221 -2.95 5.21 -26.32
N ASP A 222 -3.49 4.77 -27.47
CA ASP A 222 -4.89 4.37 -27.59
C ASP A 222 -5.25 3.19 -26.67
N ASP A 223 -4.32 2.28 -26.43
CA ASP A 223 -4.46 1.09 -25.58
C ASP A 223 -3.82 1.26 -24.20
N GLU A 224 -3.53 2.50 -23.79
CA GLU A 224 -2.97 2.78 -22.47
C GLU A 224 -3.98 3.49 -21.57
N PHE A 225 -3.99 3.10 -20.30
CA PHE A 225 -4.79 3.69 -19.24
C PHE A 225 -3.93 3.90 -18.00
N LEU A 226 -4.40 4.68 -17.03
CA LEU A 226 -3.76 4.82 -15.72
C LEU A 226 -4.58 4.11 -14.66
N GLY A 227 -4.02 3.00 -14.16
CA GLY A 227 -4.57 2.24 -13.05
C GLY A 227 -3.83 2.50 -11.76
N TRP A 228 -4.51 2.62 -10.64
CA TRP A 228 -3.86 2.66 -9.34
C TRP A 228 -3.66 1.28 -8.73
N PHE A 229 -2.63 1.17 -7.94
CA PHE A 229 -2.11 -0.12 -7.52
C PHE A 229 -1.91 -0.23 -5.99
N GLY A 230 -2.75 0.47 -5.21
CA GLY A 230 -2.76 0.28 -3.76
C GLY A 230 -1.68 1.04 -2.99
N LEU A 231 -1.17 2.14 -3.54
CA LEU A 231 -0.31 3.08 -2.83
C LEU A 231 -0.94 4.48 -2.89
N HIS A 232 -1.31 5.03 -1.73
CA HIS A 232 -2.05 6.28 -1.65
C HIS A 232 -1.54 7.17 -0.52
N LEU A 233 -1.41 8.45 -0.76
CA LEU A 233 -1.29 9.48 0.26
C LEU A 233 -2.68 9.98 0.60
N LEU A 234 -3.21 9.62 1.75
CA LEU A 234 -4.54 9.98 2.19
C LEU A 234 -4.52 11.23 3.07
N ALA A 235 -5.41 12.17 2.78
CA ALA A 235 -5.71 13.30 3.65
C ALA A 235 -6.73 12.89 4.73
N PRO A 236 -6.81 13.61 5.86
CA PRO A 236 -7.76 13.30 6.93
C PRO A 236 -9.22 13.27 6.48
N SER A 237 -9.57 14.06 5.49
CA SER A 237 -10.92 14.14 4.91
C SER A 237 -11.44 12.81 4.34
N ILE A 238 -10.56 11.85 4.00
CA ILE A 238 -11.01 10.50 3.57
C ILE A 238 -11.76 9.77 4.68
N TYR A 239 -11.32 9.95 5.94
CA TYR A 239 -11.96 9.30 7.08
C TYR A 239 -13.38 9.83 7.34
N GLU A 240 -13.62 11.11 7.07
CA GLU A 240 -14.97 11.69 7.14
C GLU A 240 -15.90 11.08 6.11
N VAL A 241 -15.40 10.89 4.87
CA VAL A 241 -16.18 10.25 3.80
C VAL A 241 -16.44 8.79 4.12
N LEU A 242 -15.45 8.04 4.61
CA LEU A 242 -15.62 6.64 5.03
C LEU A 242 -16.62 6.54 6.19
N GLU A 243 -16.57 7.42 7.18
CA GLU A 243 -17.55 7.48 8.27
C GLU A 243 -18.96 7.73 7.75
N GLN A 244 -19.11 8.67 6.81
CA GLN A 244 -20.39 8.90 6.15
C GLN A 244 -20.88 7.66 5.43
N MET A 245 -20.04 6.98 4.64
CA MET A 245 -20.42 5.77 3.92
C MET A 245 -20.87 4.66 4.86
N ILE A 246 -20.18 4.46 5.99
CA ILE A 246 -20.54 3.47 7.00
C ILE A 246 -21.90 3.81 7.62
N ARG A 247 -22.07 5.07 8.07
CA ARG A 247 -23.33 5.52 8.68
C ARG A 247 -24.53 5.41 7.73
N ASP A 248 -24.33 5.81 6.47
CA ASP A 248 -25.38 5.88 5.46
C ASP A 248 -25.52 4.55 4.68
N ASN A 249 -24.73 3.52 5.07
CA ASN A 249 -24.69 2.17 4.46
C ASN A 249 -24.45 2.18 2.94
N VAL A 250 -23.54 3.07 2.48
CA VAL A 250 -23.18 3.18 1.07
C VAL A 250 -22.17 2.09 0.71
N ARG A 251 -22.57 1.13 -0.12
CA ARG A 251 -21.80 -0.06 -0.46
C ARG A 251 -21.70 -0.25 -1.97
N ASP A 252 -20.58 -0.82 -2.41
CA ASP A 252 -20.40 -1.35 -3.76
C ASP A 252 -20.12 -2.86 -3.61
N ASP A 253 -20.86 -3.70 -4.34
CA ASP A 253 -20.81 -5.17 -4.23
C ASP A 253 -20.93 -5.72 -2.79
N GLY A 254 -21.73 -5.02 -1.96
CA GLY A 254 -21.98 -5.40 -0.57
C GLY A 254 -20.92 -4.93 0.45
N GLU A 255 -19.87 -4.24 0.03
CA GLU A 255 -18.75 -3.81 0.86
C GLU A 255 -18.56 -2.29 0.87
N ILE A 256 -17.97 -1.76 1.94
CA ILE A 256 -17.48 -0.37 1.99
C ILE A 256 -16.15 -0.29 1.21
N GLN A 257 -16.23 0.16 -0.04
CA GLN A 257 -15.07 0.22 -0.93
C GLN A 257 -14.32 1.55 -0.83
N LEU A 258 -12.99 1.48 -0.76
CA LEU A 258 -12.15 2.69 -0.72
C LEU A 258 -12.28 3.52 -2.00
N THR A 259 -12.35 2.88 -3.17
CA THR A 259 -12.48 3.57 -4.47
C THR A 259 -13.74 4.43 -4.53
N ARG A 260 -14.85 3.98 -3.89
CA ARG A 260 -16.07 4.77 -3.76
C ARG A 260 -15.84 6.02 -2.91
N ALA A 261 -15.17 5.86 -1.78
CA ALA A 261 -14.82 6.99 -0.92
C ALA A 261 -13.91 8.02 -1.64
N GLN A 262 -12.93 7.51 -2.41
CA GLN A 262 -12.03 8.35 -3.20
C GLN A 262 -12.79 9.14 -4.29
N GLU A 263 -13.75 8.52 -4.98
CA GLU A 263 -14.60 9.24 -5.96
C GLU A 263 -15.51 10.27 -5.29
N MET A 264 -16.08 9.98 -4.13
CA MET A 264 -16.86 10.95 -3.36
C MET A 264 -16.00 12.13 -2.94
N LEU A 265 -14.79 11.85 -2.43
CA LEU A 265 -13.85 12.88 -2.01
C LEU A 265 -13.37 13.72 -3.19
N ARG A 266 -13.07 13.08 -4.33
CA ARG A 266 -12.71 13.78 -5.57
C ARG A 266 -13.75 14.84 -5.97
N ARG A 267 -15.04 14.50 -5.86
CA ARG A 267 -16.14 15.44 -6.17
C ARG A 267 -16.24 16.57 -5.16
N ARG A 268 -15.87 16.32 -3.91
CA ARG A 268 -15.95 17.31 -2.82
C ARG A 268 -14.81 18.34 -2.85
N GLU A 269 -13.57 17.89 -3.03
CA GLU A 269 -12.38 18.71 -2.85
C GLU A 269 -11.27 18.49 -3.89
N GLY A 270 -11.53 17.62 -4.88
CA GLY A 270 -10.53 17.21 -5.86
C GLY A 270 -9.65 16.06 -5.37
N TYR A 271 -8.96 15.43 -6.30
CA TYR A 271 -8.07 14.29 -6.06
C TYR A 271 -6.90 14.33 -7.05
N LEU A 272 -5.72 13.90 -6.63
CA LEU A 272 -4.55 13.86 -7.47
C LEU A 272 -4.12 12.41 -7.75
N ALA A 273 -3.47 12.21 -8.88
CA ALA A 273 -2.72 10.99 -9.16
C ALA A 273 -1.28 11.33 -9.53
N LEU A 274 -0.33 10.49 -9.11
CA LEU A 274 1.06 10.57 -9.52
C LEU A 274 1.40 9.39 -10.43
N GLU A 275 1.74 9.65 -11.69
CA GLU A 275 2.24 8.62 -12.59
C GLU A 275 3.63 8.18 -12.15
N MET A 276 3.75 6.93 -11.73
CA MET A 276 5.02 6.33 -11.33
C MET A 276 5.78 5.87 -12.57
N THR A 277 6.88 6.53 -12.84
CA THR A 277 7.77 6.23 -13.99
C THR A 277 9.05 5.51 -13.57
N ARG A 278 9.25 5.36 -12.26
CA ARG A 278 10.41 4.72 -11.66
C ARG A 278 9.95 3.81 -10.53
N GLY A 279 10.79 2.83 -10.23
CA GLY A 279 10.49 1.84 -9.20
C GLY A 279 9.69 0.65 -9.75
N GLU A 280 9.62 -0.37 -8.94
CA GLU A 280 8.96 -1.63 -9.22
C GLU A 280 7.86 -1.89 -8.19
N ARG A 281 6.77 -2.48 -8.66
CA ARG A 281 5.72 -3.05 -7.83
C ARG A 281 5.74 -4.57 -7.97
N PHE A 282 5.55 -5.24 -6.86
CA PHE A 282 5.45 -6.69 -6.77
C PHE A 282 4.12 -7.05 -6.12
N ASP A 283 3.29 -7.79 -6.83
CA ASP A 283 1.98 -8.25 -6.39
C ASP A 283 2.10 -9.68 -5.87
N PHE A 284 1.59 -9.94 -4.67
CA PHE A 284 1.59 -11.26 -4.02
C PHE A 284 0.16 -11.75 -3.76
N GLY A 285 -0.83 -11.16 -4.42
CA GLY A 285 -2.25 -11.39 -4.13
C GLY A 285 -2.82 -12.68 -4.70
N THR A 286 -2.22 -13.29 -5.74
CA THR A 286 -2.64 -14.58 -6.31
C THR A 286 -1.47 -15.55 -6.39
N PRO A 287 -1.69 -16.87 -6.54
CA PRO A 287 -0.59 -17.83 -6.70
C PRO A 287 0.34 -17.53 -7.89
N ALA A 288 -0.20 -17.08 -9.01
CA ALA A 288 0.59 -16.74 -10.19
C ALA A 288 1.45 -15.48 -9.95
N ASP A 289 0.84 -14.42 -9.41
CA ASP A 289 1.53 -13.18 -9.08
C ASP A 289 2.58 -13.40 -7.99
N TYR A 290 2.26 -14.25 -6.99
CA TYR A 290 3.18 -14.62 -5.92
C TYR A 290 4.45 -15.27 -6.49
N LEU A 291 4.31 -16.22 -7.39
CA LEU A 291 5.45 -16.92 -8.02
C LEU A 291 6.30 -15.95 -8.86
N GLU A 292 5.66 -15.14 -9.70
CA GLU A 292 6.35 -14.14 -10.53
C GLU A 292 7.07 -13.11 -9.66
N SER A 293 6.39 -12.58 -8.66
CA SER A 293 6.93 -11.56 -7.76
C SER A 293 8.09 -12.09 -6.95
N LEU A 294 8.05 -13.34 -6.46
CA LEU A 294 9.20 -13.98 -5.78
C LEU A 294 10.43 -14.02 -6.69
N ALA A 295 10.27 -14.48 -7.93
CA ALA A 295 11.39 -14.61 -8.87
C ALA A 295 12.01 -13.25 -9.22
N ARG A 296 11.20 -12.20 -9.35
CA ARG A 296 11.65 -10.85 -9.66
C ARG A 296 12.21 -10.12 -8.45
N PHE A 297 11.59 -10.25 -7.27
CA PHE A 297 12.00 -9.54 -6.06
C PHE A 297 13.38 -10.00 -5.57
N ALA A 298 13.74 -11.26 -5.79
CA ALA A 298 15.06 -11.80 -5.45
C ALA A 298 16.19 -11.22 -6.32
N GLN A 299 15.88 -10.56 -7.44
CA GLN A 299 16.89 -9.93 -8.30
C GLN A 299 17.27 -8.56 -7.76
N PRO A 300 18.50 -8.05 -8.07
CA PRO A 300 18.85 -6.65 -7.79
C PRO A 300 17.83 -5.66 -8.39
N PRO A 301 17.65 -4.47 -7.78
CA PRO A 301 16.85 -3.41 -8.38
C PRO A 301 17.33 -3.05 -9.80
N ARG A 302 16.39 -2.81 -10.70
CA ARG A 302 16.67 -2.34 -12.07
C ARG A 302 16.88 -0.85 -12.11
#